data_cd5af6500ebdaab3ebfe42229b75fafb
#
_entry.id   cd5af6500ebdaab3ebfe42229b75fafb
#
_cell.length_a   1.000
_cell.length_b   1.000
_cell.length_c   1.000
_cell.angle_alpha   90.00
_cell.angle_beta   90.00
_cell.angle_gamma   90.00
#
_symmetry.space_group_name_H-M   'P 1'
#
loop_
_entity.id
_entity.type
_entity.pdbx_description
1 polymer ?
#
loop_
_entity_poly.entity_id
_entity_poly.type
_entity_poly.pdbx_seq_one_letter_code
_entity_poly.pdbx_strand_id
1 'polypeptide(L)'
;MTKVNLSYNPFLSEVALEVNGAKANMSQVWGEKKIDELGNWASDFYDELERKYNDSEYEINFKGIMRDYEFLEDALKAHKNSSSFSLTGKENCVYAKDQLEKLKTIFAEIQATSPYEQLKNDEIKNHFLMATSNDFEIAVVATMSSGKSTLINAMLGRELLPARNEATTATIAKIYDEDGMTNFTAEVRSVGGKIIQTFDNFTLADMDAVNTAGNSDKYDGDNANDRPSTIEIHGDIVGIDSSNMRLVLLDTPGPNNSRTQEHKEHTHSLLHKEYKPMILYVLNATQIATNDDNALLSQ
;
A
#
# COMPACT_ATOMS: atom_id res chain seq x y z
N MET A 1 -13.11 -37.68 -19.80
CA MET A 1 -12.27 -36.50 -19.61
C MET A 1 -13.01 -35.29 -20.12
N THR A 2 -13.37 -34.40 -19.25
CA THR A 2 -14.12 -33.16 -19.56
C THR A 2 -13.14 -32.02 -19.78
N LYS A 3 -13.22 -31.37 -20.96
CA LYS A 3 -12.39 -30.22 -21.32
C LYS A 3 -13.09 -28.92 -20.98
N VAL A 4 -12.42 -28.04 -20.23
CA VAL A 4 -12.96 -26.79 -19.73
C VAL A 4 -12.06 -25.63 -20.16
N ASN A 5 -12.57 -24.67 -20.91
CA ASN A 5 -11.90 -23.40 -21.20
C ASN A 5 -12.56 -22.30 -20.36
N LEU A 6 -11.82 -21.77 -19.44
CA LEU A 6 -12.24 -20.69 -18.56
C LEU A 6 -11.45 -19.41 -18.89
N SER A 7 -12.14 -18.35 -19.24
CA SER A 7 -11.55 -17.03 -19.40
C SER A 7 -12.17 -16.05 -18.41
N TYR A 8 -11.34 -15.29 -17.71
CA TYR A 8 -11.78 -14.29 -16.75
C TYR A 8 -11.05 -12.96 -16.96
N ASN A 9 -11.84 -11.88 -16.96
CA ASN A 9 -11.34 -10.52 -17.03
C ASN A 9 -11.81 -9.76 -15.77
N PRO A 10 -10.96 -9.54 -14.76
CA PRO A 10 -11.34 -8.88 -13.52
C PRO A 10 -11.71 -7.39 -13.72
N PHE A 11 -11.16 -6.73 -14.74
CA PHE A 11 -11.40 -5.30 -15.00
C PHE A 11 -12.78 -5.03 -15.61
N LEU A 12 -13.32 -6.00 -16.33
CA LEU A 12 -14.67 -5.93 -16.94
C LEU A 12 -15.67 -6.76 -16.16
N SER A 13 -15.23 -7.50 -15.13
CA SER A 13 -16.05 -8.49 -14.41
C SER A 13 -16.72 -9.49 -15.35
N GLU A 14 -15.97 -9.97 -16.37
CA GLU A 14 -16.48 -10.88 -17.40
C GLU A 14 -15.90 -12.28 -17.23
N VAL A 15 -16.76 -13.28 -17.22
CA VAL A 15 -16.40 -14.71 -17.25
C VAL A 15 -16.93 -15.32 -18.55
N ALA A 16 -16.07 -16.04 -19.25
CA ALA A 16 -16.46 -16.91 -20.35
C ALA A 16 -16.07 -18.37 -20.02
N LEU A 17 -17.02 -19.26 -20.12
CA LEU A 17 -16.84 -20.68 -19.88
C LEU A 17 -17.31 -21.50 -21.08
N GLU A 18 -16.46 -22.42 -21.52
CA GLU A 18 -16.80 -23.45 -22.48
C GLU A 18 -16.47 -24.83 -21.90
N VAL A 19 -17.38 -25.77 -22.03
CA VAL A 19 -17.17 -27.14 -21.61
C VAL A 19 -17.43 -28.07 -22.79
N ASN A 20 -16.45 -28.86 -23.16
CA ASN A 20 -16.46 -29.76 -24.31
C ASN A 20 -16.83 -29.02 -25.62
N GLY A 21 -16.35 -27.77 -25.79
CA GLY A 21 -16.58 -26.93 -26.96
C GLY A 21 -17.96 -26.23 -27.00
N ALA A 22 -18.79 -26.39 -25.99
CA ALA A 22 -20.07 -25.70 -25.88
C ALA A 22 -20.02 -24.61 -24.80
N LYS A 23 -20.62 -23.47 -25.08
CA LYS A 23 -20.76 -22.41 -24.05
C LYS A 23 -21.52 -22.94 -22.84
N ALA A 24 -20.98 -22.73 -21.67
CA ALA A 24 -21.57 -23.14 -20.40
C ALA A 24 -21.78 -21.94 -19.49
N ASN A 25 -22.70 -22.07 -18.54
CA ASN A 25 -22.94 -21.11 -17.50
C ASN A 25 -22.99 -21.82 -16.16
N MET A 26 -22.32 -21.25 -15.18
CA MET A 26 -22.32 -21.70 -13.79
C MET A 26 -22.86 -20.60 -12.88
N SER A 27 -24.08 -20.14 -13.18
CA SER A 27 -24.76 -19.09 -12.40
C SER A 27 -24.90 -19.42 -10.92
N GLN A 28 -24.78 -20.67 -10.51
CA GLN A 28 -24.76 -21.08 -9.10
C GLN A 28 -23.42 -20.79 -8.42
N VAL A 29 -22.32 -20.73 -9.17
CA VAL A 29 -20.97 -20.40 -8.68
C VAL A 29 -20.79 -18.90 -8.55
N TRP A 30 -21.03 -18.19 -9.63
CA TRP A 30 -20.83 -16.74 -9.61
C TRP A 30 -22.15 -15.94 -9.52
N GLY A 31 -23.35 -16.57 -9.63
CA GLY A 31 -24.67 -16.07 -9.28
C GLY A 31 -25.03 -14.70 -9.83
N GLU A 32 -25.96 -14.03 -9.14
CA GLU A 32 -26.21 -12.59 -9.23
C GLU A 32 -25.18 -11.79 -8.42
N LYS A 33 -24.35 -12.46 -7.63
CA LYS A 33 -23.23 -11.82 -6.93
C LYS A 33 -22.28 -11.33 -8.00
N LYS A 34 -21.88 -10.08 -7.90
CA LYS A 34 -20.86 -9.48 -8.74
C LYS A 34 -19.67 -10.44 -8.86
N ILE A 35 -19.24 -10.68 -10.09
CA ILE A 35 -18.06 -11.49 -10.42
C ILE A 35 -16.82 -10.64 -10.09
N ASP A 36 -16.68 -10.21 -8.83
CA ASP A 36 -15.74 -9.17 -8.46
C ASP A 36 -14.32 -9.71 -8.31
N GLU A 37 -14.17 -10.93 -7.78
CA GLU A 37 -12.87 -11.56 -7.63
C GLU A 37 -12.96 -13.08 -7.79
N LEU A 38 -12.11 -13.62 -8.66
CA LEU A 38 -12.05 -15.06 -8.92
C LEU A 38 -11.77 -15.87 -7.64
N GLY A 39 -10.92 -15.34 -6.75
CA GLY A 39 -10.62 -15.96 -5.47
C GLY A 39 -11.83 -16.29 -4.61
N ASN A 40 -12.92 -15.52 -4.72
CA ASN A 40 -14.14 -15.71 -3.95
C ASN A 40 -14.98 -16.93 -4.40
N TRP A 41 -14.77 -17.42 -5.63
CA TRP A 41 -15.55 -18.52 -6.19
C TRP A 41 -14.71 -19.67 -6.79
N ALA A 42 -13.37 -19.58 -6.72
CA ALA A 42 -12.47 -20.60 -7.26
C ALA A 42 -12.73 -22.00 -6.67
N SER A 43 -12.98 -22.09 -5.37
CA SER A 43 -13.29 -23.35 -4.70
C SER A 43 -14.63 -23.93 -5.16
N ASP A 44 -15.67 -23.08 -5.21
CA ASP A 44 -17.02 -23.50 -5.62
C ASP A 44 -17.05 -23.91 -7.10
N PHE A 45 -16.13 -23.39 -7.92
CA PHE A 45 -16.00 -23.76 -9.32
C PHE A 45 -15.62 -25.23 -9.53
N TYR A 46 -14.69 -25.77 -8.76
CA TYR A 46 -14.31 -27.18 -8.85
C TYR A 46 -15.44 -28.11 -8.37
N ASP A 47 -16.06 -27.77 -7.25
CA ASP A 47 -17.21 -28.53 -6.71
C ASP A 47 -18.38 -28.56 -7.72
N GLU A 48 -18.66 -27.43 -8.40
CA GLU A 48 -19.74 -27.35 -9.40
C GLU A 48 -19.40 -28.12 -10.67
N LEU A 49 -18.14 -28.15 -11.12
CA LEU A 49 -17.70 -28.98 -12.25
C LEU A 49 -17.97 -30.44 -11.98
N GLU A 50 -17.56 -30.98 -10.82
CA GLU A 50 -17.84 -32.34 -10.42
C GLU A 50 -19.33 -32.63 -10.35
N ARG A 51 -20.09 -31.76 -9.68
CA ARG A 51 -21.53 -31.92 -9.52
C ARG A 51 -22.27 -31.98 -10.85
N LYS A 52 -21.87 -31.14 -11.82
CA LYS A 52 -22.60 -30.94 -13.08
C LYS A 52 -22.23 -31.97 -14.15
N TYR A 53 -20.97 -32.34 -14.23
CA TYR A 53 -20.45 -33.20 -15.30
C TYR A 53 -20.12 -34.61 -14.86
N ASN A 54 -19.90 -34.83 -13.55
CA ASN A 54 -19.67 -36.16 -12.93
C ASN A 54 -18.69 -37.04 -13.72
N ASP A 55 -17.56 -36.46 -14.15
CA ASP A 55 -16.50 -37.16 -14.88
C ASP A 55 -15.36 -37.56 -13.94
N SER A 56 -14.52 -38.49 -14.37
CA SER A 56 -13.32 -38.91 -13.62
C SER A 56 -12.12 -37.98 -13.80
N GLU A 57 -12.09 -37.23 -14.89
CA GLU A 57 -10.96 -36.40 -15.25
C GLU A 57 -11.44 -35.07 -15.88
N TYR A 58 -10.78 -33.97 -15.46
CA TYR A 58 -11.05 -32.63 -15.95
C TYR A 58 -9.76 -31.95 -16.41
N GLU A 59 -9.75 -31.41 -17.63
CA GLU A 59 -8.66 -30.61 -18.17
C GLU A 59 -9.14 -29.15 -18.25
N ILE A 60 -8.62 -28.30 -17.37
CA ILE A 60 -9.00 -26.87 -17.31
C ILE A 60 -7.89 -26.05 -17.96
N ASN A 61 -8.24 -25.32 -19.02
CA ASN A 61 -7.37 -24.33 -19.64
C ASN A 61 -7.84 -22.94 -19.25
N PHE A 62 -7.00 -22.19 -18.51
CA PHE A 62 -7.31 -20.86 -18.04
C PHE A 62 -6.69 -19.78 -18.91
N LYS A 63 -7.44 -18.69 -19.09
CA LYS A 63 -6.97 -17.46 -19.75
C LYS A 63 -7.38 -16.25 -18.92
N GLY A 64 -6.41 -15.48 -18.43
CA GLY A 64 -6.64 -14.32 -17.59
C GLY A 64 -5.35 -13.67 -17.12
N ILE A 65 -5.34 -13.12 -15.91
CA ILE A 65 -4.13 -12.61 -15.27
C ILE A 65 -3.50 -13.68 -14.36
N MET A 66 -2.21 -13.55 -14.09
CA MET A 66 -1.46 -14.53 -13.30
C MET A 66 -2.03 -14.71 -11.88
N ARG A 67 -2.42 -13.62 -11.22
CA ARG A 67 -3.05 -13.66 -9.88
C ARG A 67 -4.28 -14.57 -9.84
N ASP A 68 -5.12 -14.51 -10.87
CA ASP A 68 -6.34 -15.32 -10.94
C ASP A 68 -6.03 -16.78 -11.21
N TYR A 69 -4.97 -17.08 -12.00
CA TYR A 69 -4.45 -18.42 -12.15
C TYR A 69 -3.97 -19.01 -10.81
N GLU A 70 -3.25 -18.21 -10.01
CA GLU A 70 -2.76 -18.61 -8.69
C GLU A 70 -3.92 -18.92 -7.73
N PHE A 71 -5.00 -18.14 -7.74
CA PHE A 71 -6.21 -18.47 -6.98
C PHE A 71 -6.84 -19.80 -7.38
N LEU A 72 -6.91 -20.10 -8.68
CA LEU A 72 -7.37 -21.42 -9.14
C LEU A 72 -6.42 -22.52 -8.72
N GLU A 73 -5.11 -22.32 -8.82
CA GLU A 73 -4.11 -23.31 -8.42
C GLU A 73 -4.19 -23.62 -6.91
N ASP A 74 -4.35 -22.60 -6.07
CA ASP A 74 -4.45 -22.77 -4.62
C ASP A 74 -5.78 -23.42 -4.21
N ALA A 75 -6.89 -23.03 -4.83
CA ALA A 75 -8.18 -23.71 -4.63
C ALA A 75 -8.11 -25.17 -5.05
N LEU A 76 -7.44 -25.47 -6.17
CA LEU A 76 -7.23 -26.85 -6.62
C LEU A 76 -6.39 -27.67 -5.64
N LYS A 77 -5.29 -27.12 -5.10
CA LYS A 77 -4.47 -27.80 -4.08
C LYS A 77 -5.28 -28.15 -2.82
N ALA A 78 -6.23 -27.30 -2.45
CA ALA A 78 -7.11 -27.51 -1.30
C ALA A 78 -8.31 -28.44 -1.59
N HIS A 79 -8.58 -28.70 -2.87
CA HIS A 79 -9.75 -29.51 -3.28
C HIS A 79 -9.55 -30.99 -2.98
N LYS A 80 -10.62 -31.67 -2.50
CA LYS A 80 -10.58 -33.07 -2.05
C LYS A 80 -10.14 -34.05 -3.14
N ASN A 81 -10.58 -33.80 -4.38
CA ASN A 81 -10.32 -34.65 -5.54
C ASN A 81 -9.33 -33.96 -6.51
N SER A 82 -8.35 -33.25 -5.99
CA SER A 82 -7.38 -32.48 -6.80
C SER A 82 -6.70 -33.31 -7.91
N SER A 83 -6.50 -34.62 -7.69
CA SER A 83 -5.90 -35.55 -8.68
C SER A 83 -6.75 -35.77 -9.94
N SER A 84 -8.05 -35.46 -9.90
CA SER A 84 -8.96 -35.54 -11.04
C SER A 84 -8.89 -34.31 -11.96
N PHE A 85 -8.19 -33.28 -11.56
CA PHE A 85 -8.11 -32.00 -12.30
C PHE A 85 -6.70 -31.72 -12.79
N SER A 86 -6.59 -31.26 -14.02
CA SER A 86 -5.37 -30.68 -14.60
C SER A 86 -5.64 -29.24 -14.94
N LEU A 87 -4.90 -28.31 -14.32
CA LEU A 87 -4.97 -26.86 -14.60
C LEU A 87 -3.81 -26.47 -15.49
N THR A 88 -4.12 -25.87 -16.65
CA THR A 88 -3.16 -25.40 -17.67
C THR A 88 -3.44 -23.97 -18.06
N GLY A 89 -2.58 -23.36 -18.89
CA GLY A 89 -2.77 -21.98 -19.37
C GLY A 89 -1.93 -20.94 -18.60
N LYS A 90 -1.08 -21.36 -17.69
CA LYS A 90 -0.19 -20.47 -16.92
C LYS A 90 0.69 -19.61 -17.84
N GLU A 91 1.20 -20.21 -18.90
CA GLU A 91 2.04 -19.57 -19.93
C GLU A 91 1.33 -18.48 -20.74
N ASN A 92 -0.01 -18.51 -20.75
CA ASN A 92 -0.86 -17.55 -21.47
C ASN A 92 -1.40 -16.45 -20.55
N CYS A 93 -1.04 -16.49 -19.26
CA CYS A 93 -1.50 -15.49 -18.31
C CYS A 93 -0.70 -14.20 -18.42
N VAL A 94 -1.39 -13.09 -18.27
CA VAL A 94 -0.77 -11.76 -18.27
C VAL A 94 -0.28 -11.42 -16.88
N TYR A 95 0.99 -11.04 -16.77
CA TYR A 95 1.57 -10.57 -15.51
C TYR A 95 1.21 -9.10 -15.28
N ALA A 96 0.70 -8.79 -14.10
CA ALA A 96 0.38 -7.41 -13.74
C ALA A 96 1.59 -6.46 -13.85
N LYS A 97 2.80 -6.94 -13.50
CA LYS A 97 4.05 -6.19 -13.58
C LYS A 97 4.35 -5.69 -14.99
N ASP A 98 4.15 -6.52 -16.00
CA ASP A 98 4.39 -6.14 -17.40
C ASP A 98 3.39 -5.08 -17.88
N GLN A 99 2.16 -5.13 -17.39
CA GLN A 99 1.14 -4.13 -17.72
C GLN A 99 1.40 -2.80 -17.03
N LEU A 100 1.92 -2.82 -15.80
CA LEU A 100 2.28 -1.62 -15.05
C LEU A 100 3.39 -0.83 -15.78
N GLU A 101 4.44 -1.50 -16.25
CA GLU A 101 5.52 -0.84 -16.99
C GLU A 101 5.04 -0.24 -18.31
N LYS A 102 4.14 -0.94 -19.02
CA LYS A 102 3.48 -0.38 -20.21
C LYS A 102 2.63 0.85 -19.87
N LEU A 103 1.88 0.79 -18.77
CA LEU A 103 1.05 1.91 -18.31
C LEU A 103 1.92 3.13 -17.97
N LYS A 104 3.03 2.93 -17.25
CA LYS A 104 4.00 3.99 -16.97
C LYS A 104 4.57 4.62 -18.24
N THR A 105 4.91 3.80 -19.22
CA THR A 105 5.42 4.27 -20.52
C THR A 105 4.38 5.11 -21.26
N ILE A 106 3.14 4.62 -21.37
CA ILE A 106 2.04 5.35 -22.00
C ILE A 106 1.74 6.66 -21.28
N PHE A 107 1.75 6.65 -19.94
CA PHE A 107 1.53 7.87 -19.15
C PHE A 107 2.62 8.91 -19.39
N ALA A 108 3.89 8.49 -19.41
CA ALA A 108 5.02 9.38 -19.72
C ALA A 108 4.90 10.00 -21.14
N GLU A 109 4.45 9.21 -22.11
CA GLU A 109 4.20 9.65 -23.48
C GLU A 109 3.05 10.68 -23.54
N ILE A 110 1.95 10.43 -22.83
CA ILE A 110 0.84 11.39 -22.70
C ILE A 110 1.30 12.69 -22.04
N GLN A 111 2.09 12.63 -20.97
CA GLN A 111 2.65 13.80 -20.30
C GLN A 111 3.52 14.65 -21.25
N ALA A 112 4.29 14.00 -22.12
CA ALA A 112 5.19 14.68 -23.06
C ALA A 112 4.47 15.28 -24.27
N THR A 113 3.47 14.59 -24.82
CA THR A 113 2.90 14.88 -26.14
C THR A 113 1.46 15.39 -26.13
N SER A 114 0.73 15.23 -25.03
CA SER A 114 -0.68 15.63 -24.97
C SER A 114 -0.87 17.13 -25.22
N PRO A 115 -1.87 17.51 -26.03
CA PRO A 115 -2.26 18.91 -26.18
C PRO A 115 -3.05 19.45 -24.97
N TYR A 116 -3.46 18.59 -24.05
CA TYR A 116 -4.28 18.95 -22.88
C TYR A 116 -3.39 19.24 -21.68
N GLU A 117 -3.27 20.51 -21.29
CA GLU A 117 -2.46 20.94 -20.15
C GLU A 117 -2.92 20.34 -18.81
N GLN A 118 -4.23 20.03 -18.69
CA GLN A 118 -4.77 19.36 -17.51
C GLN A 118 -4.09 18.01 -17.22
N LEU A 119 -3.72 17.27 -18.27
CA LEU A 119 -3.04 15.97 -18.11
C LEU A 119 -1.57 16.11 -17.70
N LYS A 120 -0.97 17.30 -17.83
CA LYS A 120 0.41 17.60 -17.44
C LYS A 120 0.54 18.20 -16.05
N ASN A 121 -0.57 18.39 -15.36
CA ASN A 121 -0.65 18.94 -14.02
C ASN A 121 0.11 18.02 -13.03
N ASP A 122 0.80 18.62 -12.07
CA ASP A 122 1.57 17.91 -11.06
C ASP A 122 0.68 17.07 -10.14
N GLU A 123 -0.57 17.46 -9.91
CA GLU A 123 -1.55 16.68 -9.18
C GLU A 123 -1.83 15.33 -9.86
N ILE A 124 -2.09 15.32 -11.16
CA ILE A 124 -2.30 14.08 -11.93
C ILE A 124 -1.04 13.21 -11.95
N LYS A 125 0.14 13.83 -12.08
CA LYS A 125 1.41 13.08 -11.99
C LYS A 125 1.57 12.41 -10.63
N ASN A 126 1.30 13.15 -9.55
CA ASN A 126 1.40 12.62 -8.19
C ASN A 126 0.40 11.50 -7.95
N HIS A 127 -0.85 11.65 -8.37
CA HIS A 127 -1.87 10.59 -8.28
C HIS A 127 -1.46 9.34 -9.07
N PHE A 128 -0.92 9.52 -10.27
CA PHE A 128 -0.43 8.40 -11.06
C PHE A 128 0.77 7.69 -10.40
N LEU A 129 1.74 8.44 -9.90
CA LEU A 129 2.88 7.90 -9.18
C LEU A 129 2.44 7.12 -7.94
N MET A 130 1.52 7.66 -7.16
CA MET A 130 0.94 6.97 -5.99
C MET A 130 0.19 5.70 -6.38
N ALA A 131 -0.65 5.76 -7.42
CA ALA A 131 -1.43 4.61 -7.89
C ALA A 131 -0.59 3.50 -8.52
N THR A 132 0.62 3.83 -8.97
CA THR A 132 1.55 2.90 -9.63
C THR A 132 2.79 2.57 -8.80
N SER A 133 2.89 3.11 -7.58
CA SER A 133 3.93 2.73 -6.63
C SER A 133 3.63 1.34 -6.05
N ASN A 134 4.67 0.63 -5.68
CA ASN A 134 4.57 -0.59 -4.90
C ASN A 134 4.63 -0.29 -3.38
N ASP A 135 4.42 0.96 -2.99
CA ASP A 135 4.51 1.39 -1.61
C ASP A 135 3.23 1.05 -0.86
N PHE A 136 3.39 0.43 0.29
CA PHE A 136 2.33 0.15 1.23
C PHE A 136 2.50 1.07 2.45
N GLU A 137 1.72 2.13 2.48
CA GLU A 137 1.82 3.15 3.52
C GLU A 137 1.03 2.74 4.78
N ILE A 138 1.70 2.76 5.93
CA ILE A 138 1.09 2.59 7.26
C ILE A 138 1.31 3.85 8.07
N ALA A 139 0.24 4.57 8.37
CA ALA A 139 0.28 5.68 9.30
C ALA A 139 0.20 5.18 10.75
N VAL A 140 1.25 5.40 11.51
CA VAL A 140 1.29 5.05 12.94
C VAL A 140 0.73 6.22 13.74
N VAL A 141 -0.42 6.00 14.35
CA VAL A 141 -1.19 7.01 15.08
C VAL A 141 -1.29 6.61 16.54
N ALA A 142 -1.18 7.57 17.44
CA ALA A 142 -1.23 7.30 18.88
C ALA A 142 -1.52 8.56 19.69
N THR A 143 -2.04 8.40 20.89
CA THR A 143 -2.06 9.46 21.88
C THR A 143 -0.64 9.76 22.39
N MET A 144 -0.46 10.92 23.02
CA MET A 144 0.86 11.30 23.56
C MET A 144 1.37 10.26 24.56
N SER A 145 2.66 9.96 24.51
CA SER A 145 3.33 9.00 25.41
C SER A 145 2.80 7.56 25.37
N SER A 146 2.17 7.17 24.28
CA SER A 146 1.66 5.81 24.09
C SER A 146 2.70 4.79 23.63
N GLY A 147 3.94 5.22 23.37
CA GLY A 147 5.03 4.35 22.92
C GLY A 147 5.17 4.22 21.39
N LYS A 148 4.55 5.12 20.61
CA LYS A 148 4.61 5.12 19.14
C LYS A 148 6.04 5.07 18.60
N SER A 149 6.90 6.03 18.97
CA SER A 149 8.30 6.08 18.53
C SER A 149 9.11 4.88 19.03
N THR A 150 8.80 4.35 20.21
CA THR A 150 9.42 3.13 20.73
C THR A 150 9.07 1.91 19.87
N LEU A 151 7.81 1.80 19.46
CA LEU A 151 7.36 0.72 18.58
C LEU A 151 8.04 0.81 17.20
N ILE A 152 8.06 1.99 16.60
CA ILE A 152 8.72 2.20 15.31
C ILE A 152 10.22 1.88 15.42
N ASN A 153 10.92 2.39 16.44
CA ASN A 153 12.34 2.09 16.66
C ASN A 153 12.61 0.58 16.83
N ALA A 154 11.69 -0.13 17.49
CA ALA A 154 11.81 -1.59 17.63
C ALA A 154 11.66 -2.29 16.26
N MET A 155 10.78 -1.82 15.38
CA MET A 155 10.66 -2.33 14.01
C MET A 155 11.90 -2.02 13.16
N LEU A 156 12.51 -0.84 13.34
CA LEU A 156 13.75 -0.44 12.67
C LEU A 156 15.00 -1.15 13.19
N GLY A 157 14.91 -1.86 14.33
CA GLY A 157 16.05 -2.49 14.98
C GLY A 157 17.08 -1.50 15.56
N ARG A 158 16.77 -0.20 15.59
CA ARG A 158 17.62 0.87 16.13
C ARG A 158 16.84 2.10 16.55
N GLU A 159 17.44 2.95 17.37
CA GLU A 159 16.83 4.21 17.80
C GLU A 159 17.11 5.32 16.76
N LEU A 160 16.10 5.68 15.98
CA LEU A 160 16.11 6.79 15.03
C LEU A 160 15.12 7.89 15.40
N LEU A 161 14.00 7.51 16.03
CA LEU A 161 12.97 8.45 16.43
C LEU A 161 13.10 8.76 17.93
N PRO A 162 13.00 10.04 18.35
CA PRO A 162 13.09 10.38 19.77
C PRO A 162 11.89 9.82 20.53
N ALA A 163 12.16 8.98 21.53
CA ALA A 163 11.17 8.38 22.42
C ALA A 163 11.00 9.21 23.70
N ARG A 164 10.73 10.53 23.57
CA ARG A 164 10.57 11.45 24.71
C ARG A 164 9.10 11.77 24.96
N ASN A 165 8.79 12.09 26.21
CA ASN A 165 7.43 12.49 26.64
C ASN A 165 7.06 13.95 26.26
N GLU A 166 7.96 14.66 25.63
CA GLU A 166 7.73 16.04 25.22
C GLU A 166 7.28 16.11 23.76
N ALA A 167 6.49 17.13 23.44
CA ALA A 167 6.03 17.45 22.10
C ALA A 167 7.21 17.90 21.21
N THR A 168 8.05 16.95 20.78
CA THR A 168 9.29 17.24 20.07
C THR A 168 9.19 17.06 18.56
N THR A 169 8.16 16.41 18.05
CA THR A 169 8.04 16.08 16.64
C THR A 169 7.38 17.23 15.89
N ALA A 170 8.18 18.09 15.27
CA ALA A 170 7.70 19.16 14.37
C ALA A 170 7.55 18.70 12.93
N THR A 171 8.16 17.56 12.58
CA THR A 171 8.27 17.06 11.22
C THR A 171 7.61 15.69 11.09
N ILE A 172 7.05 15.40 9.94
CA ILE A 172 6.52 14.06 9.62
C ILE A 172 7.69 13.21 9.14
N ALA A 173 7.91 12.05 9.78
CA ALA A 173 8.88 11.09 9.28
C ALA A 173 8.18 10.05 8.39
N LYS A 174 8.69 9.89 7.16
CA LYS A 174 8.35 8.80 6.24
C LYS A 174 9.53 7.86 6.17
N ILE A 175 9.33 6.63 6.54
CA ILE A 175 10.39 5.63 6.61
C ILE A 175 10.10 4.58 5.55
N TYR A 176 10.95 4.51 4.54
CA TYR A 176 10.88 3.59 3.42
C TYR A 176 11.77 2.37 3.70
N ASP A 177 11.18 1.20 3.61
CA ASP A 177 11.89 -0.06 3.72
C ASP A 177 12.68 -0.34 2.45
N GLU A 178 13.99 -0.47 2.59
CA GLU A 178 14.93 -0.73 1.48
C GLU A 178 15.83 -1.90 1.86
N ASP A 179 15.47 -3.09 1.37
CA ASP A 179 16.16 -4.33 1.67
C ASP A 179 17.68 -4.24 1.47
N GLY A 180 18.43 -4.68 2.46
CA GLY A 180 19.90 -4.80 2.42
C GLY A 180 20.67 -3.50 2.65
N MET A 181 20.02 -2.39 2.95
CA MET A 181 20.72 -1.18 3.37
C MET A 181 21.32 -1.36 4.76
N THR A 182 22.62 -1.10 4.91
CA THR A 182 23.33 -1.19 6.19
C THR A 182 23.17 0.04 7.06
N ASN A 183 22.98 1.21 6.45
CA ASN A 183 22.80 2.49 7.10
C ASN A 183 21.48 3.12 6.67
N PHE A 184 20.91 3.96 7.51
CA PHE A 184 19.79 4.79 7.13
C PHE A 184 20.29 6.08 6.48
N THR A 185 19.67 6.45 5.36
CA THR A 185 19.87 7.77 4.74
C THR A 185 18.62 8.62 4.95
N ALA A 186 18.71 9.93 4.84
CA ALA A 186 17.54 10.78 4.93
C ALA A 186 17.62 12.04 4.07
N GLU A 187 16.44 12.48 3.59
CA GLU A 187 16.22 13.77 2.96
C GLU A 187 15.22 14.58 3.78
N VAL A 188 15.58 15.80 4.12
CA VAL A 188 14.69 16.75 4.79
C VAL A 188 14.08 17.67 3.76
N ARG A 189 12.76 17.75 3.75
CA ARG A 189 12.00 18.63 2.87
C ARG A 189 11.34 19.75 3.64
N SER A 190 11.33 20.93 3.06
CA SER A 190 10.61 22.08 3.57
C SER A 190 9.11 22.00 3.29
N VAL A 191 8.32 22.87 3.92
CA VAL A 191 6.89 23.04 3.64
C VAL A 191 6.64 23.30 2.14
N GLY A 192 7.53 24.03 1.47
CA GLY A 192 7.49 24.25 0.02
C GLY A 192 7.93 23.04 -0.84
N GLY A 193 8.22 21.89 -0.24
CA GLY A 193 8.62 20.64 -0.92
C GLY A 193 10.08 20.62 -1.40
N LYS A 194 10.89 21.65 -1.12
CA LYS A 194 12.30 21.71 -1.49
C LYS A 194 13.15 20.87 -0.55
N ILE A 195 14.10 20.10 -1.09
CA ILE A 195 15.12 19.42 -0.27
C ILE A 195 16.05 20.47 0.32
N ILE A 196 16.14 20.52 1.64
CA ILE A 196 16.94 21.49 2.40
C ILE A 196 18.16 20.84 3.07
N GLN A 197 18.14 19.52 3.27
CA GLN A 197 19.25 18.78 3.86
C GLN A 197 19.19 17.32 3.45
N THR A 198 20.36 16.67 3.32
CA THR A 198 20.51 15.24 3.04
C THR A 198 21.50 14.63 4.00
N PHE A 199 21.33 13.34 4.34
CA PHE A 199 22.17 12.58 5.23
C PHE A 199 22.47 11.20 4.62
N ASP A 200 23.74 10.87 4.48
CA ASP A 200 24.20 9.55 4.02
C ASP A 200 24.21 8.49 5.13
N ASN A 201 24.24 8.95 6.40
CA ASN A 201 24.16 8.11 7.59
C ASN A 201 23.34 8.85 8.65
N PHE A 202 22.02 8.64 8.61
CA PHE A 202 21.08 9.33 9.48
C PHE A 202 21.02 8.70 10.87
N THR A 203 21.03 9.54 11.89
CA THR A 203 21.08 9.15 13.31
C THR A 203 19.99 9.82 14.14
N LEU A 204 19.78 9.34 15.38
CA LEU A 204 18.87 9.98 16.34
C LEU A 204 19.26 11.45 16.61
N ALA A 205 20.57 11.76 16.64
CA ALA A 205 21.04 13.13 16.87
C ALA A 205 20.65 14.07 15.70
N ASP A 206 20.69 13.54 14.46
CA ASP A 206 20.26 14.29 13.28
C ASP A 206 18.75 14.53 13.31
N MET A 207 17.97 13.52 13.72
CA MET A 207 16.51 13.65 13.89
C MET A 207 16.16 14.71 14.94
N ASP A 208 16.84 14.71 16.08
CA ASP A 208 16.66 15.74 17.13
C ASP A 208 17.02 17.15 16.60
N ALA A 209 18.07 17.27 15.81
CA ALA A 209 18.50 18.54 15.21
C ALA A 209 17.45 19.07 14.22
N VAL A 210 16.92 18.20 13.34
CA VAL A 210 15.89 18.59 12.36
C VAL A 210 14.59 18.99 13.06
N ASN A 211 14.15 18.24 14.07
CA ASN A 211 12.95 18.57 14.86
C ASN A 211 13.13 19.90 15.59
N THR A 212 14.30 20.17 16.15
CA THR A 212 14.62 21.44 16.82
C THR A 212 14.59 22.59 15.81
N ALA A 213 15.13 22.40 14.63
CA ALA A 213 15.07 23.39 13.55
C ALA A 213 13.63 23.65 13.11
N GLY A 214 12.80 22.62 12.95
CA GLY A 214 11.38 22.72 12.59
C GLY A 214 10.54 23.53 13.60
N ASN A 215 10.93 23.52 14.86
CA ASN A 215 10.26 24.26 15.94
C ASN A 215 10.81 25.69 16.12
N SER A 216 11.76 26.15 15.30
CA SER A 216 12.42 27.44 15.43
C SER A 216 11.57 28.57 14.85
N ASP A 217 11.43 29.69 15.59
CA ASP A 217 10.78 30.93 15.15
C ASP A 217 11.49 31.59 13.94
N LYS A 218 12.69 31.12 13.58
CA LYS A 218 13.45 31.54 12.39
C LYS A 218 12.65 31.40 11.09
N TYR A 219 11.71 30.47 11.05
CA TYR A 219 10.89 30.17 9.89
C TYR A 219 9.50 30.81 9.93
N ASP A 220 9.28 31.80 10.76
CA ASP A 220 8.03 32.55 10.80
C ASP A 220 7.96 33.62 9.69
N GLY A 221 6.75 33.98 9.28
CA GLY A 221 6.49 34.97 8.26
C GLY A 221 6.94 34.55 6.85
N ASP A 222 7.73 35.39 6.18
CA ASP A 222 8.15 35.19 4.77
C ASP A 222 9.00 33.91 4.56
N ASN A 223 9.57 33.35 5.62
CA ASN A 223 10.40 32.13 5.56
C ASN A 223 9.64 30.85 5.89
N ALA A 224 8.32 30.88 6.03
CA ALA A 224 7.50 29.72 6.42
C ALA A 224 7.67 28.55 5.44
N ASN A 225 7.81 28.82 4.15
CA ASN A 225 7.99 27.79 3.11
C ASN A 225 9.32 27.04 3.20
N ASP A 226 10.33 27.58 3.85
CA ASP A 226 11.65 26.95 4.04
C ASP A 226 11.72 26.14 5.34
N ARG A 227 10.66 26.10 6.16
CA ARG A 227 10.59 25.34 7.40
C ARG A 227 10.68 23.83 7.12
N PRO A 228 11.51 23.06 7.85
CA PRO A 228 11.48 21.61 7.79
C PRO A 228 10.09 21.06 8.09
N SER A 229 9.56 20.22 7.22
CA SER A 229 8.20 19.69 7.29
C SER A 229 8.16 18.15 7.26
N THR A 230 8.95 17.55 6.36
CA THR A 230 8.97 16.12 6.16
C THR A 230 10.40 15.61 6.14
N ILE A 231 10.63 14.44 6.76
CA ILE A 231 11.89 13.70 6.69
C ILE A 231 11.59 12.38 5.99
N GLU A 232 12.18 12.16 4.82
CA GLU A 232 12.13 10.90 4.10
C GLU A 232 13.36 10.09 4.47
N ILE A 233 13.16 8.97 5.16
CA ILE A 233 14.21 8.10 5.70
C ILE A 233 14.17 6.79 4.91
N HIS A 234 15.33 6.32 4.43
CA HIS A 234 15.47 5.07 3.70
C HIS A 234 16.41 4.13 4.44
N GLY A 235 16.01 2.87 4.63
CA GLY A 235 16.81 1.86 5.32
C GLY A 235 16.08 0.55 5.49
N ASP A 236 16.79 -0.49 5.87
CA ASP A 236 16.27 -1.84 6.03
C ASP A 236 15.46 -1.97 7.33
N ILE A 237 14.20 -2.36 7.24
CA ILE A 237 13.32 -2.65 8.38
C ILE A 237 13.44 -4.14 8.70
N VAL A 238 13.95 -4.45 9.89
CA VAL A 238 14.29 -5.82 10.28
C VAL A 238 13.10 -6.79 10.18
N GLY A 239 13.28 -7.85 9.40
CA GLY A 239 12.30 -8.94 9.30
C GLY A 239 11.16 -8.71 8.31
N ILE A 240 11.23 -7.67 7.51
CA ILE A 240 10.31 -7.39 6.41
C ILE A 240 11.05 -7.62 5.08
N ASP A 241 10.35 -8.15 4.09
CA ASP A 241 10.86 -8.37 2.73
C ASP A 241 10.10 -7.44 1.77
N SER A 242 10.81 -6.49 1.19
CA SER A 242 10.26 -5.47 0.28
C SER A 242 10.27 -5.88 -1.19
N SER A 243 10.58 -7.15 -1.52
CA SER A 243 10.73 -7.63 -2.90
C SER A 243 9.47 -7.46 -3.76
N ASN A 244 8.29 -7.56 -3.15
CA ASN A 244 7.00 -7.44 -3.85
C ASN A 244 6.28 -6.12 -3.55
N MET A 245 6.43 -5.60 -2.35
CA MET A 245 5.74 -4.41 -1.87
C MET A 245 6.60 -3.74 -0.81
N ARG A 246 6.96 -2.49 -1.04
CA ARG A 246 7.79 -1.73 -0.11
C ARG A 246 6.94 -1.16 1.01
N LEU A 247 7.28 -1.47 2.26
CA LEU A 247 6.65 -0.86 3.42
C LEU A 247 7.09 0.59 3.58
N VAL A 248 6.14 1.47 3.85
CA VAL A 248 6.38 2.87 4.21
C VAL A 248 5.69 3.18 5.53
N LEU A 249 6.46 3.44 6.58
CA LEU A 249 5.93 3.84 7.88
C LEU A 249 5.85 5.37 7.95
N LEU A 250 4.67 5.88 8.30
CA LEU A 250 4.45 7.30 8.53
C LEU A 250 4.39 7.55 10.05
N ASP A 251 5.41 8.20 10.60
CA ASP A 251 5.38 8.68 11.99
C ASP A 251 4.68 10.03 12.02
N THR A 252 3.42 10.03 12.44
CA THR A 252 2.61 11.25 12.51
C THR A 252 2.77 11.95 13.85
N PRO A 253 2.85 13.30 13.91
CA PRO A 253 2.76 14.03 15.16
C PRO A 253 1.45 13.69 15.89
N GLY A 254 1.50 13.49 17.20
CA GLY A 254 0.29 13.25 18.00
C GLY A 254 -0.64 14.49 17.96
N PRO A 255 -1.97 14.31 18.09
CA PRO A 255 -2.97 15.39 17.94
C PRO A 255 -2.79 16.55 18.92
N ASN A 256 -2.12 16.32 20.06
CA ASN A 256 -1.85 17.34 21.08
C ASN A 256 -0.48 18.01 20.94
N ASN A 257 0.35 17.61 19.95
CA ASN A 257 1.68 18.17 19.73
C ASN A 257 1.69 19.42 18.86
N SER A 258 0.55 19.81 18.32
CA SER A 258 0.50 20.94 17.41
C SER A 258 0.37 22.26 18.16
N ARG A 259 1.49 22.93 18.38
CA ARG A 259 1.50 24.36 18.75
C ARG A 259 0.92 25.24 17.64
N THR A 260 0.80 24.72 16.43
CA THR A 260 0.24 25.42 15.26
C THR A 260 -0.91 24.63 14.65
N GLN A 261 -1.96 25.35 14.27
CA GLN A 261 -3.14 24.82 13.59
C GLN A 261 -2.76 24.14 12.25
N GLU A 262 -1.69 24.60 11.62
CA GLU A 262 -1.13 24.07 10.37
C GLU A 262 -0.68 22.60 10.49
N HIS A 263 -0.09 22.19 11.62
CA HIS A 263 0.29 20.77 11.83
C HIS A 263 -0.93 19.87 12.03
N LYS A 264 -1.99 20.37 12.64
CA LYS A 264 -3.28 19.64 12.72
C LYS A 264 -3.86 19.46 11.32
N GLU A 265 -3.87 20.53 10.52
CA GLU A 265 -4.39 20.51 9.15
C GLU A 265 -3.56 19.59 8.26
N HIS A 266 -2.24 19.52 8.47
CA HIS A 266 -1.37 18.62 7.69
C HIS A 266 -1.57 17.15 8.07
N THR A 267 -1.67 16.82 9.36
CA THR A 267 -2.02 15.46 9.81
C THR A 267 -3.43 15.09 9.35
N HIS A 268 -4.37 16.02 9.45
CA HIS A 268 -5.73 15.88 8.94
C HIS A 268 -5.74 15.66 7.42
N SER A 269 -4.92 16.38 6.66
CA SER A 269 -4.80 16.23 5.21
C SER A 269 -4.21 14.87 4.81
N LEU A 270 -3.30 14.31 5.62
CA LEU A 270 -2.77 12.96 5.39
C LEU A 270 -3.84 11.88 5.61
N LEU A 271 -4.72 12.07 6.60
CA LEU A 271 -5.82 11.14 6.90
C LEU A 271 -7.03 11.32 5.96
N HIS A 272 -7.19 12.51 5.35
CA HIS A 272 -8.29 12.85 4.43
C HIS A 272 -7.90 12.85 2.95
N LYS A 273 -6.67 12.43 2.59
CA LYS A 273 -6.32 12.21 1.18
C LYS A 273 -7.26 11.16 0.56
N GLU A 274 -7.50 11.29 -0.74
CA GLU A 274 -8.26 10.29 -1.52
C GLU A 274 -7.66 8.88 -1.40
N TYR A 275 -6.34 8.80 -1.25
CA TYR A 275 -5.60 7.58 -0.88
C TYR A 275 -5.36 7.57 0.63
N LYS A 276 -6.00 6.63 1.33
CA LYS A 276 -5.86 6.47 2.78
C LYS A 276 -4.79 5.42 3.08
N PRO A 277 -3.74 5.76 3.84
CA PRO A 277 -2.80 4.77 4.35
C PRO A 277 -3.54 3.81 5.30
N MET A 278 -3.00 2.61 5.48
CA MET A 278 -3.42 1.75 6.59
C MET A 278 -3.10 2.45 7.91
N ILE A 279 -4.03 2.43 8.85
CA ILE A 279 -3.81 3.05 10.16
C ILE A 279 -3.41 1.99 11.18
N LEU A 280 -2.23 2.14 11.76
CA LEU A 280 -1.77 1.39 12.93
C LEU A 280 -1.96 2.27 14.17
N TYR A 281 -3.01 1.97 14.94
CA TYR A 281 -3.32 2.73 16.15
C TYR A 281 -2.65 2.10 17.38
N VAL A 282 -1.73 2.84 18.02
CA VAL A 282 -1.01 2.39 19.22
C VAL A 282 -1.73 2.89 20.45
N LEU A 283 -2.34 1.96 21.19
CA LEU A 283 -3.08 2.22 22.41
C LEU A 283 -2.20 2.07 23.65
N ASN A 284 -2.20 3.09 24.52
CA ASN A 284 -1.64 2.96 25.85
C ASN A 284 -2.66 2.29 26.78
N ALA A 285 -2.34 1.09 27.26
CA ALA A 285 -3.26 0.30 28.12
C ALA A 285 -3.71 1.03 29.38
N THR A 286 -2.96 2.04 29.83
CA THR A 286 -3.29 2.85 31.03
C THR A 286 -4.13 4.08 30.73
N GLN A 287 -4.39 4.39 29.45
CA GLN A 287 -5.04 5.60 28.99
C GLN A 287 -6.21 5.33 28.02
N ILE A 288 -6.71 4.12 27.98
CA ILE A 288 -7.84 3.72 27.12
C ILE A 288 -9.08 4.53 27.48
N ALA A 289 -9.79 5.01 26.46
CA ALA A 289 -11.03 5.80 26.58
C ALA A 289 -10.87 7.17 27.28
N THR A 290 -9.67 7.73 27.26
CA THR A 290 -9.47 9.14 27.64
C THR A 290 -10.09 10.08 26.59
N ASN A 291 -10.25 11.36 26.92
CA ASN A 291 -10.77 12.35 25.96
C ASN A 291 -9.91 12.44 24.69
N ASP A 292 -8.58 12.32 24.82
CA ASP A 292 -7.64 12.34 23.70
C ASP A 292 -7.79 11.11 22.81
N ASP A 293 -8.01 9.95 23.42
CA ASP A 293 -8.24 8.69 22.74
C ASP A 293 -9.56 8.71 21.94
N ASN A 294 -10.63 9.17 22.59
CA ASN A 294 -11.94 9.35 21.95
C ASN A 294 -11.91 10.39 20.82
N ALA A 295 -11.18 11.49 20.99
CA ALA A 295 -11.03 12.51 19.95
C ALA A 295 -10.28 11.96 18.72
N LEU A 296 -9.30 11.10 18.93
CA LEU A 296 -8.52 10.49 17.86
C LEU A 296 -9.32 9.42 17.10
N LEU A 297 -10.11 8.61 17.81
CA LEU A 297 -10.97 7.57 17.23
C LEU A 297 -12.19 8.12 16.48
N SER A 298 -12.59 9.36 16.75
CA SER A 298 -13.74 10.00 16.11
C SER A 298 -13.39 10.77 14.83
N GLN A 299 -12.12 10.85 14.46
CA GLN A 299 -11.61 11.44 13.23
C GLN A 299 -11.51 10.40 12.11
#